data_95994f51aecff704df37bfdc6e390c0d
#
_entry.id   95994f51aecff704df37bfdc6e390c0d
#
_cell.length_a   1.000
_cell.length_b   1.000
_cell.length_c   1.000
_cell.angle_alpha   90.00
_cell.angle_beta   90.00
_cell.angle_gamma   90.00
#
_symmetry.space_group_name_H-M   'P 1'
#
loop_
_entity.id
_entity.type
_entity.pdbx_description
1 polymer ?
#
loop_
_entity_poly.entity_id
_entity_poly.type
_entity_poly.pdbx_seq_one_letter_code
_entity_poly.pdbx_strand_id
1 'polypeptide(L)'
;MIWVDYTILAVIGLSALISLMRGFVREALSLAGWILAFWVALTFTRELSDLLPASISVPSARLAIAFLSLFFLALLLAALVNFLAVQLVEKTGLSGTDRLLGAGFGIARGAVIVAILVLLAGFTAVPRDPWWRSSVLIPQFQQLALWIRGFLPPDIAAQIRY
;
A
#
# COMPACT_ATOMS: atom_id res chain seq x y z
N MET A 1 -7.21 -11.83 -24.99
CA MET A 1 -6.22 -11.47 -23.94
C MET A 1 -4.92 -11.08 -24.62
N ILE A 2 -4.36 -9.97 -24.23
CA ILE A 2 -3.10 -9.43 -24.75
C ILE A 2 -2.03 -9.48 -23.66
N TRP A 3 -0.79 -9.13 -24.00
CA TRP A 3 0.34 -9.16 -23.06
C TRP A 3 0.07 -8.43 -21.74
N VAL A 4 -0.71 -7.33 -21.76
CA VAL A 4 -1.07 -6.55 -20.56
C VAL A 4 -1.97 -7.36 -19.63
N ASP A 5 -2.92 -8.13 -20.17
CA ASP A 5 -3.78 -8.99 -19.35
C ASP A 5 -2.93 -10.03 -18.57
N TYR A 6 -1.93 -10.61 -19.24
CA TYR A 6 -1.00 -11.54 -18.59
C TYR A 6 -0.14 -10.84 -17.53
N THR A 7 0.27 -9.59 -17.77
CA THR A 7 1.00 -8.80 -16.78
C THR A 7 0.15 -8.54 -15.54
N ILE A 8 -1.12 -8.17 -15.72
CA ILE A 8 -2.08 -7.97 -14.63
C ILE A 8 -2.24 -9.26 -13.82
N LEU A 9 -2.45 -10.37 -14.49
CA LEU A 9 -2.59 -11.68 -13.83
C LEU A 9 -1.29 -12.08 -13.10
N ALA A 10 -0.12 -11.80 -13.69
CA ALA A 10 1.17 -12.05 -13.05
C ALA A 10 1.35 -11.21 -11.77
N VAL A 11 1.00 -9.94 -11.79
CA VAL A 11 1.06 -9.07 -10.60
C VAL A 11 0.16 -9.58 -9.49
N ILE A 12 -1.09 -9.93 -9.81
CA ILE A 12 -2.04 -10.46 -8.83
C ILE A 12 -1.59 -11.83 -8.33
N GLY A 13 -1.19 -12.73 -9.22
CA GLY A 13 -0.72 -14.06 -8.87
C GLY A 13 0.54 -14.06 -8.02
N LEU A 14 1.51 -13.21 -8.35
CA LEU A 14 2.73 -13.04 -7.56
C LEU A 14 2.41 -12.46 -6.18
N SER A 15 1.52 -11.47 -6.11
CA SER A 15 1.05 -10.90 -4.84
C SER A 15 0.36 -11.96 -3.97
N ALA A 16 -0.50 -12.79 -4.55
CA ALA A 16 -1.17 -13.89 -3.87
C ALA A 16 -0.18 -14.94 -3.37
N LEU A 17 0.80 -15.32 -4.19
CA LEU A 17 1.83 -16.30 -3.85
C LEU A 17 2.71 -15.82 -2.68
N ILE A 18 3.15 -14.57 -2.72
CA ILE A 18 3.93 -13.97 -1.63
C ILE A 18 3.12 -13.99 -0.33
N SER A 19 1.84 -13.59 -0.38
CA SER A 19 0.99 -13.56 0.82
C SER A 19 0.63 -14.96 1.31
N LEU A 20 0.50 -15.96 0.42
CA LEU A 20 0.34 -17.36 0.78
C LEU A 20 1.56 -17.89 1.58
N MET A 21 2.76 -17.47 1.19
CA MET A 21 3.99 -17.86 1.89
C MET A 21 4.16 -17.13 3.24
N ARG A 22 3.73 -15.88 3.32
CA ARG A 22 3.90 -15.01 4.51
C ARG A 22 2.78 -15.16 5.53
N GLY A 23 1.57 -15.51 5.10
CA GLY A 23 0.36 -15.58 5.92
C GLY A 23 -0.37 -14.25 6.10
N PHE A 24 -1.67 -14.34 6.38
CA PHE A 24 -2.58 -13.20 6.53
C PHE A 24 -2.19 -12.28 7.69
N VAL A 25 -1.90 -12.86 8.88
CA VAL A 25 -1.59 -12.07 10.07
C VAL A 25 -0.36 -11.20 9.84
N ARG A 26 0.69 -11.76 9.24
CA ARG A 26 1.91 -11.01 8.92
C ARG A 26 1.63 -9.86 7.95
N GLU A 27 0.86 -10.10 6.89
CA GLU A 27 0.55 -9.11 5.86
C GLU A 27 -0.38 -8.01 6.40
N ALA A 28 -1.44 -8.39 7.12
CA ALA A 28 -2.40 -7.44 7.69
C ALA A 28 -1.75 -6.53 8.75
N LEU A 29 -0.96 -7.10 9.66
CA LEU A 29 -0.24 -6.33 10.69
C LEU A 29 0.86 -5.46 10.08
N SER A 30 1.53 -5.92 9.02
CA SER A 30 2.50 -5.10 8.30
C SER A 30 1.83 -3.87 7.69
N LEU A 31 0.72 -4.04 6.99
CA LEU A 31 -0.04 -2.92 6.40
C LEU A 31 -0.56 -1.96 7.49
N ALA A 32 -1.16 -2.51 8.56
CA ALA A 32 -1.63 -1.71 9.70
C ALA A 32 -0.47 -0.95 10.35
N GLY A 33 0.70 -1.57 10.49
CA GLY A 33 1.91 -0.96 11.05
C GLY A 33 2.39 0.24 10.22
N TRP A 34 2.38 0.14 8.90
CA TRP A 34 2.71 1.25 8.01
C TRP A 34 1.73 2.41 8.15
N ILE A 35 0.42 2.11 8.14
CA ILE A 35 -0.63 3.13 8.29
C ILE A 35 -0.50 3.83 9.65
N LEU A 36 -0.32 3.07 10.74
CA LEU A 36 -0.15 3.61 12.08
C LEU A 36 1.13 4.44 12.19
N ALA A 37 2.26 3.99 11.60
CA ALA A 37 3.50 4.73 11.62
C ALA A 37 3.38 6.09 10.91
N PHE A 38 2.72 6.12 9.76
CA PHE A 38 2.40 7.38 9.07
C PHE A 38 1.49 8.28 9.91
N TRP A 39 0.44 7.72 10.48
CA TRP A 39 -0.50 8.47 11.30
C TRP A 39 0.18 9.08 12.54
N VAL A 40 0.97 8.29 13.26
CA VAL A 40 1.74 8.75 14.43
C VAL A 40 2.73 9.85 14.03
N ALA A 41 3.49 9.61 12.96
CA ALA A 41 4.45 10.58 12.47
C ALA A 41 3.77 11.91 12.10
N LEU A 42 2.70 11.88 11.31
CA LEU A 42 1.98 13.10 10.91
C LEU A 42 1.37 13.84 12.11
N THR A 43 0.83 13.09 13.08
CA THR A 43 0.15 13.70 14.25
C THR A 43 1.14 14.36 15.19
N PHE A 44 2.25 13.71 15.50
CA PHE A 44 3.17 14.12 16.58
C PHE A 44 4.46 14.79 16.09
N THR A 45 4.64 14.99 14.79
CA THR A 45 5.86 15.61 14.23
C THR A 45 6.11 17.00 14.81
N ARG A 46 5.08 17.81 14.98
CA ARG A 46 5.22 19.19 15.50
C ARG A 46 5.69 19.18 16.95
N GLU A 47 5.04 18.40 17.81
CA GLU A 47 5.40 18.28 19.21
C GLU A 47 6.83 17.81 19.39
N LEU A 48 7.26 16.79 18.64
CA LEU A 48 8.63 16.32 18.70
C LEU A 48 9.62 17.34 18.14
N SER A 49 9.26 18.04 17.07
CA SER A 49 10.08 19.10 16.47
C SER A 49 10.40 20.20 17.48
N ASP A 50 9.43 20.56 18.33
CA ASP A 50 9.60 21.62 19.35
C ASP A 50 10.54 21.19 20.49
N LEU A 51 10.65 19.87 20.74
CA LEU A 51 11.56 19.31 21.74
C LEU A 51 12.99 19.13 21.22
N LEU A 52 13.23 19.24 19.92
CA LEU A 52 14.55 19.08 19.33
C LEU A 52 15.47 20.29 19.70
N PRO A 53 16.78 20.05 19.87
CA PRO A 53 17.73 21.10 20.23
C PRO A 53 17.73 22.25 19.23
N ALA A 54 17.89 23.48 19.74
CA ALA A 54 17.95 24.70 18.94
C ALA A 54 19.18 24.75 17.97
N SER A 55 20.15 23.84 18.12
CA SER A 55 21.28 23.68 17.23
C SER A 55 20.91 23.38 15.76
N ILE A 56 19.70 22.82 15.54
CA ILE A 56 19.17 22.61 14.19
C ILE A 56 18.45 23.92 13.80
N SER A 57 19.15 24.79 13.10
CA SER A 57 18.66 26.14 12.74
C SER A 57 17.60 26.13 11.63
N VAL A 58 17.52 25.07 10.82
CA VAL A 58 16.61 24.99 9.68
C VAL A 58 15.29 24.33 10.10
N PRO A 59 14.14 25.07 10.08
CA PRO A 59 12.84 24.55 10.52
C PRO A 59 12.41 23.28 9.76
N SER A 60 12.63 23.24 8.43
CA SER A 60 12.29 22.07 7.61
C SER A 60 13.09 20.84 8.01
N ALA A 61 14.36 21.00 8.38
CA ALA A 61 15.21 19.90 8.83
C ALA A 61 14.72 19.36 10.18
N ARG A 62 14.29 20.21 11.11
CA ARG A 62 13.70 19.80 12.41
C ARG A 62 12.44 18.96 12.19
N LEU A 63 11.53 19.42 11.33
CA LEU A 63 10.31 18.68 11.00
C LEU A 63 10.62 17.33 10.33
N ALA A 64 11.58 17.30 9.38
CA ALA A 64 11.98 16.07 8.72
C ALA A 64 12.59 15.05 9.70
N ILE A 65 13.48 15.49 10.60
CA ILE A 65 14.09 14.63 11.62
C ILE A 65 13.02 14.12 12.58
N ALA A 66 12.11 14.99 13.06
CA ALA A 66 11.03 14.60 13.94
C ALA A 66 10.11 13.56 13.28
N PHE A 67 9.71 13.80 12.02
CA PHE A 67 8.87 12.89 11.27
C PHE A 67 9.54 11.51 11.09
N LEU A 68 10.76 11.49 10.59
CA LEU A 68 11.49 10.24 10.35
C LEU A 68 11.75 9.48 11.65
N SER A 69 12.09 10.16 12.74
CA SER A 69 12.30 9.53 14.05
C SER A 69 11.03 8.85 14.56
N LEU A 70 9.89 9.53 14.52
CA LEU A 70 8.59 8.98 14.91
C LEU A 70 8.18 7.83 13.99
N PHE A 71 8.35 8.01 12.70
CA PHE A 71 7.99 7.02 11.70
C PHE A 71 8.76 5.71 11.88
N PHE A 72 10.09 5.79 11.99
CA PHE A 72 10.90 4.60 12.17
C PHE A 72 10.71 3.96 13.55
N LEU A 73 10.51 4.74 14.61
CA LEU A 73 10.20 4.20 15.94
C LEU A 73 8.86 3.45 15.92
N ALA A 74 7.83 4.02 15.31
CA ALA A 74 6.53 3.38 15.18
C ALA A 74 6.60 2.10 14.32
N LEU A 75 7.37 2.12 13.22
CA LEU A 75 7.60 0.91 12.41
C LEU A 75 8.33 -0.18 13.18
N LEU A 76 9.31 0.18 14.01
CA LEU A 76 10.04 -0.79 14.84
C LEU A 76 9.10 -1.46 15.85
N LEU A 77 8.25 -0.67 16.52
CA LEU A 77 7.25 -1.20 17.45
C LEU A 77 6.23 -2.10 16.72
N ALA A 78 5.75 -1.65 15.56
CA ALA A 78 4.85 -2.46 14.73
C ALA A 78 5.49 -3.77 14.26
N ALA A 79 6.78 -3.75 13.90
CA ALA A 79 7.53 -4.95 13.52
C ALA A 79 7.66 -5.93 14.69
N LEU A 80 7.89 -5.44 15.91
CA LEU A 80 7.95 -6.27 17.12
C LEU A 80 6.61 -6.93 17.40
N VAL A 81 5.51 -6.18 17.34
CA VAL A 81 4.14 -6.71 17.49
C VAL A 81 3.85 -7.77 16.44
N ASN A 82 4.19 -7.49 15.18
CA ASN A 82 4.01 -8.44 14.07
C ASN A 82 4.79 -9.73 14.30
N PHE A 83 6.04 -9.63 14.72
CA PHE A 83 6.89 -10.78 15.03
C PHE A 83 6.26 -11.68 16.11
N LEU A 84 5.79 -11.09 17.22
CA LEU A 84 5.14 -11.81 18.32
C LEU A 84 3.82 -12.46 17.86
N ALA A 85 3.00 -11.75 17.08
CA ALA A 85 1.73 -12.27 16.58
C ALA A 85 1.94 -13.47 15.65
N VAL A 86 2.92 -13.41 14.75
CA VAL A 86 3.24 -14.54 13.85
C VAL A 86 3.69 -15.76 14.63
N GLN A 87 4.53 -15.58 15.67
CA GLN A 87 4.93 -16.71 16.54
C GLN A 87 3.74 -17.36 17.26
N LEU A 88 2.74 -16.57 17.67
CA LEU A 88 1.52 -17.11 18.26
C LEU A 88 0.74 -17.96 17.26
N VAL A 89 0.56 -17.48 16.04
CA VAL A 89 -0.14 -18.21 14.96
C VAL A 89 0.56 -19.54 14.66
N GLU A 90 1.88 -19.55 14.56
CA GLU A 90 2.66 -20.76 14.31
C GLU A 90 2.51 -21.81 15.45
N LYS A 91 2.50 -21.35 16.70
CA LYS A 91 2.35 -22.22 17.88
C LYS A 91 0.93 -22.77 18.05
N THR A 92 -0.10 -22.08 17.56
CA THR A 92 -1.50 -22.52 17.68
C THR A 92 -1.94 -23.52 16.61
N GLY A 93 -1.08 -23.81 15.62
CA GLY A 93 -1.40 -24.72 14.52
C GLY A 93 -2.34 -24.11 13.46
N LEU A 94 -2.69 -22.83 13.56
CA LEU A 94 -3.56 -22.12 12.61
C LEU A 94 -2.83 -21.65 11.34
N SER A 95 -1.58 -22.03 11.15
CA SER A 95 -0.74 -21.58 10.04
C SER A 95 -1.30 -21.92 8.64
N GLY A 96 -2.01 -23.04 8.50
CA GLY A 96 -2.65 -23.42 7.22
C GLY A 96 -3.78 -22.46 6.84
N THR A 97 -4.68 -22.18 7.76
CA THR A 97 -5.79 -21.24 7.58
C THR A 97 -5.28 -19.82 7.37
N ASP A 98 -4.27 -19.40 8.13
CA ASP A 98 -3.62 -18.09 7.99
C ASP A 98 -3.02 -17.90 6.59
N ARG A 99 -2.40 -18.92 6.03
CA ARG A 99 -1.84 -18.88 4.66
C ARG A 99 -2.93 -18.77 3.60
N LEU A 100 -4.03 -19.50 3.74
CA LEU A 100 -5.17 -19.42 2.80
C LEU A 100 -5.81 -18.04 2.83
N LEU A 101 -6.05 -17.48 4.02
CA LEU A 101 -6.51 -16.09 4.18
C LEU A 101 -5.48 -15.09 3.62
N GLY A 102 -4.19 -15.38 3.79
CA GLY A 102 -3.12 -14.62 3.20
C GLY A 102 -3.18 -14.57 1.67
N ALA A 103 -3.48 -15.69 1.03
CA ALA A 103 -3.65 -15.73 -0.43
C ALA A 103 -4.80 -14.83 -0.89
N GLY A 104 -5.96 -14.88 -0.21
CA GLY A 104 -7.09 -14.00 -0.48
C GLY A 104 -6.73 -12.52 -0.30
N PHE A 105 -6.03 -12.18 0.77
CA PHE A 105 -5.51 -10.83 1.01
C PHE A 105 -4.51 -10.40 -0.07
N GLY A 106 -3.63 -11.30 -0.51
CA GLY A 106 -2.67 -11.04 -1.58
C GLY A 106 -3.34 -10.76 -2.93
N ILE A 107 -4.44 -11.46 -3.25
CA ILE A 107 -5.25 -11.18 -4.45
C ILE A 107 -5.85 -9.78 -4.36
N ALA A 108 -6.48 -9.43 -3.23
CA ALA A 108 -7.06 -8.12 -3.01
C ALA A 108 -5.99 -7.01 -3.13
N ARG A 109 -4.82 -7.18 -2.48
CA ARG A 109 -3.69 -6.26 -2.58
C ARG A 109 -3.19 -6.13 -4.02
N GLY A 110 -3.04 -7.24 -4.75
CA GLY A 110 -2.64 -7.24 -6.15
C GLY A 110 -3.64 -6.48 -7.03
N ALA A 111 -4.93 -6.68 -6.81
CA ALA A 111 -5.98 -5.94 -7.52
C ALA A 111 -5.92 -4.43 -7.23
N VAL A 112 -5.70 -4.03 -5.97
CA VAL A 112 -5.54 -2.61 -5.59
C VAL A 112 -4.30 -2.02 -6.26
N ILE A 113 -3.17 -2.73 -6.29
CA ILE A 113 -1.94 -2.27 -6.97
C ILE A 113 -2.23 -2.02 -8.45
N VAL A 114 -2.87 -2.96 -9.14
CA VAL A 114 -3.24 -2.79 -10.55
C VAL A 114 -4.20 -1.61 -10.73
N ALA A 115 -5.20 -1.45 -9.87
CA ALA A 115 -6.13 -0.32 -9.92
C ALA A 115 -5.42 1.03 -9.76
N ILE A 116 -4.44 1.11 -8.85
CA ILE A 116 -3.60 2.31 -8.68
C ILE A 116 -2.76 2.57 -9.93
N LEU A 117 -2.15 1.54 -10.53
CA LEU A 117 -1.40 1.69 -11.78
C LEU A 117 -2.28 2.18 -12.93
N VAL A 118 -3.51 1.65 -13.04
CA VAL A 118 -4.50 2.11 -14.02
C VAL A 118 -4.92 3.57 -13.72
N LEU A 119 -5.11 3.92 -12.44
CA LEU A 119 -5.41 5.28 -12.03
C LEU A 119 -4.28 6.24 -12.43
N LEU A 120 -3.02 5.87 -12.17
CA LEU A 120 -1.85 6.66 -12.54
C LEU A 120 -1.71 6.80 -14.05
N ALA A 121 -2.01 5.73 -14.81
CA ALA A 121 -2.04 5.78 -16.26
C ALA A 121 -3.04 6.82 -16.79
N GLY A 122 -4.15 7.06 -16.09
CA GLY A 122 -5.15 8.07 -16.42
C GLY A 122 -4.63 9.52 -16.41
N PHE A 123 -3.47 9.79 -15.78
CA PHE A 123 -2.78 11.09 -15.86
C PHE A 123 -1.89 11.24 -17.11
N THR A 124 -1.76 10.18 -17.88
CA THR A 124 -0.88 10.09 -19.04
C THR A 124 -1.65 9.92 -20.34
N ALA A 125 -0.95 9.86 -21.47
CA ALA A 125 -1.54 9.54 -22.76
C ALA A 125 -1.76 8.02 -23.00
N VAL A 126 -1.29 7.16 -22.09
CA VAL A 126 -1.34 5.69 -22.20
C VAL A 126 -2.75 5.14 -22.47
N PRO A 127 -3.86 5.65 -21.88
CA PRO A 127 -5.20 5.17 -22.20
C PRO A 127 -5.66 5.37 -23.64
N ARG A 128 -4.94 6.19 -24.41
CA ARG A 128 -5.23 6.42 -25.84
C ARG A 128 -4.61 5.39 -26.76
N ASP A 129 -3.69 4.57 -26.26
CA ASP A 129 -3.01 3.56 -27.05
C ASP A 129 -3.95 2.41 -27.45
N PRO A 130 -3.79 1.83 -28.63
CA PRO A 130 -4.66 0.75 -29.12
C PRO A 130 -4.69 -0.48 -28.21
N TRP A 131 -3.56 -0.82 -27.59
CA TRP A 131 -3.45 -1.97 -26.68
C TRP A 131 -4.27 -1.80 -25.40
N TRP A 132 -4.44 -0.56 -24.92
CA TRP A 132 -5.27 -0.27 -23.75
C TRP A 132 -6.71 -0.72 -23.93
N ARG A 133 -7.28 -0.37 -25.10
CA ARG A 133 -8.66 -0.72 -25.45
C ARG A 133 -8.84 -2.19 -25.82
N SER A 134 -7.76 -2.87 -26.20
CA SER A 134 -7.77 -4.29 -26.59
C SER A 134 -7.66 -5.24 -25.39
N SER A 135 -7.35 -4.73 -24.19
CA SER A 135 -7.28 -5.52 -22.97
C SER A 135 -8.69 -5.90 -22.48
N VAL A 136 -8.80 -7.12 -21.99
CA VAL A 136 -10.04 -7.63 -21.39
C VAL A 136 -10.17 -7.21 -19.91
N LEU A 137 -9.04 -7.06 -19.21
CA LEU A 137 -9.00 -6.79 -17.78
C LEU A 137 -8.97 -5.30 -17.47
N ILE A 138 -8.31 -4.47 -18.26
CA ILE A 138 -8.20 -3.03 -18.01
C ILE A 138 -9.55 -2.36 -17.75
N PRO A 139 -10.65 -2.61 -18.51
CA PRO A 139 -11.93 -1.96 -18.24
C PRO A 139 -12.47 -2.20 -16.84
N GLN A 140 -12.24 -3.40 -16.28
CA GLN A 140 -12.67 -3.74 -14.92
C GLN A 140 -11.87 -2.96 -13.88
N PHE A 141 -10.55 -2.85 -14.09
CA PHE A 141 -9.69 -2.05 -13.21
C PHE A 141 -9.89 -0.54 -13.38
N GLN A 142 -10.32 -0.09 -14.56
CA GLN A 142 -10.75 1.31 -14.75
C GLN A 142 -11.96 1.66 -13.87
N GLN A 143 -12.95 0.76 -13.75
CA GLN A 143 -14.09 0.98 -12.86
C GLN A 143 -13.64 1.12 -11.40
N LEU A 144 -12.72 0.25 -10.95
CA LEU A 144 -12.13 0.33 -9.61
C LEU A 144 -11.31 1.61 -9.44
N ALA A 145 -10.52 1.99 -10.44
CA ALA A 145 -9.75 3.23 -10.44
C ALA A 145 -10.66 4.48 -10.39
N LEU A 146 -11.78 4.47 -11.10
CA LEU A 146 -12.78 5.55 -11.04
C LEU A 146 -13.45 5.63 -9.67
N TRP A 147 -13.68 4.49 -9.01
CA TRP A 147 -14.17 4.48 -7.64
C TRP A 147 -13.14 5.09 -6.68
N ILE A 148 -11.85 4.71 -6.78
CA ILE A 148 -10.76 5.31 -6.00
C ILE A 148 -10.64 6.81 -6.29
N ARG A 149 -10.80 7.24 -7.55
CA ARG A 149 -10.79 8.64 -7.96
C ARG A 149 -11.82 9.47 -7.19
N GLY A 150 -12.97 8.87 -6.82
CA GLY A 150 -14.01 9.54 -6.04
C GLY A 150 -13.56 10.00 -4.64
N PHE A 151 -12.47 9.46 -4.11
CA PHE A 151 -11.87 9.88 -2.83
C PHE A 151 -10.78 10.95 -2.98
N LEU A 152 -10.41 11.31 -4.22
CA LEU A 152 -9.40 12.32 -4.50
C LEU A 152 -10.02 13.73 -4.52
N PRO A 153 -9.22 14.76 -4.20
CA PRO A 153 -9.63 16.14 -4.37
C PRO A 153 -10.07 16.42 -5.82
N PRO A 154 -11.10 17.28 -6.05
CA PRO A 154 -11.64 17.56 -7.39
C PRO A 154 -10.60 18.00 -8.41
N ASP A 155 -9.61 18.78 -7.99
CA ASP A 155 -8.54 19.30 -8.84
C ASP A 155 -7.66 18.20 -9.42
N ILE A 156 -7.40 17.15 -8.63
CA ILE A 156 -6.60 15.98 -9.03
C ILE A 156 -7.49 15.04 -9.87
N ALA A 157 -8.72 14.80 -9.43
CA ALA A 157 -9.66 13.93 -10.10
C ALA A 157 -9.98 14.40 -11.54
N ALA A 158 -10.00 15.70 -11.80
CA ALA A 158 -10.24 16.28 -13.12
C ALA A 158 -9.13 16.00 -14.15
N GLN A 159 -7.93 15.68 -13.69
CA GLN A 159 -6.77 15.38 -14.55
C GLN A 159 -6.77 13.93 -15.05
N ILE A 160 -7.53 13.05 -14.43
CA ILE A 160 -7.61 11.62 -14.78
C ILE A 160 -8.58 11.45 -15.94
N ARG A 161 -8.08 11.01 -17.09
CA ARG A 161 -8.85 10.80 -18.32
C ARG A 161 -8.55 9.42 -18.90
N TYR A 162 -9.60 8.71 -19.30
CA TYR A 162 -9.54 7.40 -19.97
C TYR A 162 -10.15 7.49 -21.38
#